data_40b6cca5e81821ce62f8ef6083e4c621
#
_entry.id   40b6cca5e81821ce62f8ef6083e4c621
#
_cell.length_a   1.000
_cell.length_b   1.000
_cell.length_c   1.000
_cell.angle_alpha   90.00
_cell.angle_beta   90.00
_cell.angle_gamma   90.00
#
_symmetry.space_group_name_H-M   'P 1'
#
loop_
_entity.id
_entity.type
_entity.pdbx_description
1 polymer ?
#
loop_
_entity_poly.entity_id
_entity_poly.type
_entity_poly.pdbx_seq_one_letter_code
_entity_poly.pdbx_strand_id
1 'polypeptide(L)'
;PLELLLESPAGMFGSCRYKLPGLEDEDFYKSLFAQLEKYEIKYFFYNGGNDSADTCLKVSQAAKNFGYDLNAIAVPKTIDNDLAVTDNCPGFGSVAKYIATSAKEASLDIKSMCKTSTKVFILEVMGRHAGWIAAAGELANDANNTYVHKILLPEVPFNQQAFLAGIKSDVEQYGYSVVIASEGLKDANGKLYAASDEVDSFGHSQLGGLAPKIAGLIQNELGYKSVSYTHLRAHETSP
;
A
#
# COMPACT_ATOMS: atom_id res chain seq x y z
N PRO A 1 -8.83 1.88 -31.12
CA PRO A 1 -9.51 2.91 -30.61
C PRO A 1 -10.48 2.61 -29.52
N LEU A 2 -11.77 3.07 -29.52
CA LEU A 2 -12.66 2.91 -28.36
C LEU A 2 -12.93 1.45 -27.99
N GLU A 3 -12.89 0.53 -28.93
CA GLU A 3 -13.07 -0.90 -28.70
C GLU A 3 -12.00 -1.50 -27.76
N LEU A 4 -10.78 -0.96 -27.79
CA LEU A 4 -9.72 -1.38 -26.89
C LEU A 4 -9.97 -1.01 -25.43
N LEU A 5 -10.82 -0.01 -25.16
CA LEU A 5 -11.23 0.35 -23.80
C LEU A 5 -12.01 -0.77 -23.11
N LEU A 6 -12.78 -1.55 -23.88
CA LEU A 6 -13.58 -2.66 -23.36
C LEU A 6 -12.72 -3.82 -22.86
N GLU A 7 -11.50 -3.96 -23.42
CA GLU A 7 -10.57 -5.05 -23.10
C GLU A 7 -9.44 -4.59 -22.16
N SER A 8 -9.29 -3.27 -21.94
CA SER A 8 -8.25 -2.72 -21.07
C SER A 8 -8.67 -2.82 -19.60
N PRO A 9 -7.94 -3.57 -18.76
CA PRO A 9 -8.32 -3.77 -17.36
C PRO A 9 -8.11 -2.51 -16.51
N ALA A 10 -7.15 -1.66 -16.86
CA ALA A 10 -6.86 -0.40 -16.15
C ALA A 10 -5.86 0.45 -16.94
N GLY A 11 -5.71 1.72 -16.56
CA GLY A 11 -4.59 2.58 -16.99
C GLY A 11 -4.56 2.94 -18.49
N MET A 12 -5.65 2.80 -19.21
CA MET A 12 -5.71 3.07 -20.66
C MET A 12 -5.22 4.48 -21.02
N PHE A 13 -5.53 5.46 -20.18
CA PHE A 13 -5.14 6.87 -20.42
C PHE A 13 -3.80 7.22 -19.76
N GLY A 14 -3.13 6.26 -19.15
CA GLY A 14 -1.94 6.49 -18.35
C GLY A 14 -2.23 7.16 -17.01
N SER A 15 -1.17 7.45 -16.29
CA SER A 15 -1.22 8.18 -15.02
C SER A 15 0.02 9.07 -14.89
N CYS A 16 -0.07 10.11 -14.07
CA CYS A 16 1.09 10.92 -13.74
C CYS A 16 1.09 11.28 -12.25
N ARG A 17 2.26 11.59 -11.72
CA ARG A 17 2.45 12.20 -10.41
C ARG A 17 2.76 13.68 -10.60
N TYR A 18 1.75 14.51 -10.41
CA TYR A 18 1.88 15.95 -10.49
C TYR A 18 1.12 16.62 -9.36
N LYS A 19 1.81 17.41 -8.56
CA LYS A 19 1.21 18.19 -7.48
C LYS A 19 0.85 19.57 -8.00
N LEU A 20 -0.43 19.92 -7.92
CA LEU A 20 -0.86 21.26 -8.30
C LEU A 20 -0.24 22.31 -7.38
N PRO A 21 0.14 23.49 -7.92
CA PRO A 21 0.51 24.61 -7.10
C PRO A 21 -0.61 25.06 -6.17
N GLY A 22 -0.30 25.90 -5.20
CA GLY A 22 -1.31 26.53 -4.37
C GLY A 22 -2.24 27.44 -5.16
N LEU A 23 -3.35 27.83 -4.55
CA LEU A 23 -4.36 28.69 -5.21
C LEU A 23 -3.86 30.11 -5.48
N GLU A 24 -2.72 30.50 -4.90
CA GLU A 24 -2.01 31.76 -5.13
C GLU A 24 -1.34 31.83 -6.51
N ASP A 25 -1.09 30.71 -7.17
CA ASP A 25 -0.57 30.68 -8.55
C ASP A 25 -1.69 30.88 -9.57
N GLU A 26 -2.16 32.11 -9.63
CA GLU A 26 -3.26 32.47 -10.53
C GLU A 26 -2.96 32.19 -12.01
N ASP A 27 -1.72 32.36 -12.44
CA ASP A 27 -1.36 32.19 -13.85
C ASP A 27 -1.47 30.75 -14.30
N PHE A 28 -1.10 29.81 -13.41
CA PHE A 28 -1.35 28.39 -13.65
C PHE A 28 -2.84 28.10 -13.83
N TYR A 29 -3.68 28.57 -12.91
CA TYR A 29 -5.13 28.29 -12.97
C TYR A 29 -5.81 29.01 -14.13
N LYS A 30 -5.41 30.23 -14.49
CA LYS A 30 -5.88 30.91 -15.71
C LYS A 30 -5.58 30.09 -16.95
N SER A 31 -4.35 29.54 -17.05
CA SER A 31 -3.97 28.68 -18.18
C SER A 31 -4.78 27.40 -18.22
N LEU A 32 -5.00 26.75 -17.05
CA LEU A 32 -5.82 25.56 -16.93
C LEU A 32 -7.26 25.81 -17.41
N PHE A 33 -7.90 26.84 -16.89
CA PHE A 33 -9.29 27.17 -17.26
C PHE A 33 -9.43 27.60 -18.70
N ALA A 34 -8.46 28.30 -19.27
CA ALA A 34 -8.46 28.61 -20.70
C ALA A 34 -8.45 27.34 -21.57
N GLN A 35 -7.77 26.27 -21.15
CA GLN A 35 -7.83 24.99 -21.85
C GLN A 35 -9.19 24.30 -21.68
N LEU A 36 -9.75 24.30 -20.46
CA LEU A 36 -11.07 23.69 -20.21
C LEU A 36 -12.17 24.42 -20.98
N GLU A 37 -12.11 25.76 -21.04
CA GLU A 37 -13.03 26.59 -21.79
C GLU A 37 -12.95 26.35 -23.30
N LYS A 38 -11.73 26.25 -23.84
CA LYS A 38 -11.50 25.96 -25.26
C LYS A 38 -12.19 24.67 -25.73
N TYR A 39 -12.31 23.69 -24.83
CA TYR A 39 -12.97 22.41 -25.13
C TYR A 39 -14.37 22.30 -24.52
N GLU A 40 -14.93 23.40 -23.99
CA GLU A 40 -16.27 23.48 -23.38
C GLU A 40 -16.49 22.43 -22.27
N ILE A 41 -15.42 22.13 -21.48
CA ILE A 41 -15.46 21.13 -20.42
C ILE A 41 -16.16 21.72 -19.20
N LYS A 42 -17.30 21.13 -18.81
CA LYS A 42 -18.09 21.51 -17.62
C LYS A 42 -18.10 20.45 -16.52
N TYR A 43 -17.68 19.23 -16.84
CA TYR A 43 -17.60 18.13 -15.89
C TYR A 43 -16.18 17.57 -15.88
N PHE A 44 -15.56 17.58 -14.71
CA PHE A 44 -14.19 17.16 -14.50
C PHE A 44 -14.16 16.01 -13.48
N PHE A 45 -14.03 14.77 -13.97
CA PHE A 45 -13.90 13.59 -13.13
C PHE A 45 -12.42 13.30 -12.90
N TYR A 46 -12.00 13.35 -11.65
CA TYR A 46 -10.61 13.12 -11.30
C TYR A 46 -10.45 11.86 -10.45
N ASN A 47 -9.94 10.80 -11.07
CA ASN A 47 -9.78 9.50 -10.43
C ASN A 47 -8.39 9.38 -9.79
N GLY A 48 -8.33 8.95 -8.52
CA GLY A 48 -7.06 8.72 -7.85
C GLY A 48 -7.15 8.60 -6.33
N GLY A 49 -6.00 8.69 -5.67
CA GLY A 49 -5.85 8.61 -4.22
C GLY A 49 -6.07 9.96 -3.50
N ASN A 50 -5.54 10.08 -2.30
CA ASN A 50 -5.72 11.27 -1.45
C ASN A 50 -5.21 12.56 -2.11
N ASP A 51 -4.03 12.52 -2.76
CA ASP A 51 -3.49 13.68 -3.48
C ASP A 51 -4.35 14.07 -4.69
N SER A 52 -5.01 13.10 -5.32
CA SER A 52 -5.97 13.37 -6.40
C SER A 52 -7.24 14.02 -5.89
N ALA A 53 -7.71 13.66 -4.69
CA ALA A 53 -8.84 14.33 -4.04
C ALA A 53 -8.50 15.78 -3.69
N ASP A 54 -7.29 16.05 -3.18
CA ASP A 54 -6.79 17.42 -2.94
C ASP A 54 -6.71 18.22 -4.25
N THR A 55 -6.21 17.61 -5.31
CA THR A 55 -6.19 18.20 -6.66
C THR A 55 -7.58 18.60 -7.12
N CYS A 56 -8.55 17.68 -7.01
CA CYS A 56 -9.95 17.94 -7.40
C CYS A 56 -10.57 19.08 -6.58
N LEU A 57 -10.28 19.13 -5.27
CA LEU A 57 -10.71 20.21 -4.38
C LEU A 57 -10.14 21.56 -4.81
N LYS A 58 -8.83 21.63 -5.08
CA LYS A 58 -8.16 22.86 -5.55
C LYS A 58 -8.75 23.35 -6.87
N VAL A 59 -8.95 22.46 -7.84
CA VAL A 59 -9.58 22.79 -9.13
C VAL A 59 -10.99 23.33 -8.93
N SER A 60 -11.78 22.71 -8.05
CA SER A 60 -13.14 23.17 -7.73
C SER A 60 -13.16 24.57 -7.09
N GLN A 61 -12.24 24.83 -6.15
CA GLN A 61 -12.10 26.12 -5.50
C GLN A 61 -11.63 27.21 -6.47
N ALA A 62 -10.61 26.90 -7.28
CA ALA A 62 -10.11 27.81 -8.31
C ALA A 62 -11.21 28.14 -9.34
N ALA A 63 -11.98 27.15 -9.79
CA ALA A 63 -13.09 27.38 -10.72
C ALA A 63 -14.09 28.43 -10.18
N LYS A 64 -14.44 28.34 -8.89
CA LYS A 64 -15.29 29.34 -8.23
C LYS A 64 -14.64 30.71 -8.20
N ASN A 65 -13.35 30.79 -7.88
CA ASN A 65 -12.62 32.07 -7.81
C ASN A 65 -12.53 32.76 -9.19
N PHE A 66 -12.40 31.99 -10.25
CA PHE A 66 -12.36 32.50 -11.64
C PHE A 66 -13.73 32.63 -12.30
N GLY A 67 -14.81 32.25 -11.61
CA GLY A 67 -16.17 32.30 -12.16
C GLY A 67 -16.41 31.29 -13.29
N TYR A 68 -15.61 30.22 -13.36
CA TYR A 68 -15.77 29.18 -14.36
C TYR A 68 -16.77 28.11 -13.87
N ASP A 69 -17.79 27.85 -14.69
CA ASP A 69 -18.83 26.85 -14.38
C ASP A 69 -18.30 25.43 -14.57
N LEU A 70 -17.69 24.87 -13.53
CA LEU A 70 -17.10 23.54 -13.52
C LEU A 70 -17.63 22.67 -12.38
N ASN A 71 -18.11 21.50 -12.73
CA ASN A 71 -18.47 20.44 -11.78
C ASN A 71 -17.27 19.48 -11.63
N ALA A 72 -16.43 19.71 -10.62
CA ALA A 72 -15.31 18.84 -10.31
C ALA A 72 -15.75 17.72 -9.36
N ILE A 73 -15.52 16.48 -9.76
CA ILE A 73 -15.98 15.27 -9.06
C ILE A 73 -14.78 14.35 -8.83
N ALA A 74 -14.44 14.13 -7.57
CA ALA A 74 -13.41 13.15 -7.21
C ALA A 74 -13.99 11.73 -7.29
N VAL A 75 -13.24 10.84 -7.93
CA VAL A 75 -13.53 9.40 -7.97
C VAL A 75 -12.42 8.68 -7.20
N PRO A 76 -12.63 8.40 -5.90
CA PRO A 76 -11.57 7.90 -5.04
C PRO A 76 -11.20 6.46 -5.39
N LYS A 77 -9.91 6.13 -5.28
CA LYS A 77 -9.39 4.76 -5.35
C LYS A 77 -8.28 4.58 -4.32
N THR A 78 -8.29 3.45 -3.67
CA THR A 78 -7.16 2.90 -2.90
C THR A 78 -7.38 1.41 -2.72
N ILE A 79 -6.31 0.62 -2.64
CA ILE A 79 -6.39 -0.79 -2.26
C ILE A 79 -6.22 -0.98 -0.75
N ASP A 80 -5.84 0.07 -0.03
CA ASP A 80 -5.60 0.04 1.42
C ASP A 80 -6.88 -0.18 2.22
N ASN A 81 -8.04 -0.04 1.58
CA ASN A 81 -9.37 -0.18 2.18
C ASN A 81 -9.63 0.78 3.34
N ASP A 82 -9.08 2.00 3.24
CA ASP A 82 -9.08 3.00 4.30
C ASP A 82 -9.99 4.21 4.04
N LEU A 83 -10.88 4.12 3.05
CA LEU A 83 -11.88 5.17 2.80
C LEU A 83 -12.99 5.13 3.84
N ALA A 84 -13.32 6.29 4.40
CA ALA A 84 -14.42 6.42 5.34
C ALA A 84 -15.76 6.06 4.69
N VAL A 85 -16.65 5.43 5.46
CA VAL A 85 -18.01 5.04 5.03
C VAL A 85 -18.01 4.16 3.76
N THR A 86 -16.97 3.33 3.63
CA THR A 86 -16.78 2.43 2.49
C THR A 86 -16.42 1.04 3.01
N ASP A 87 -17.22 0.03 2.68
CA ASP A 87 -16.96 -1.34 3.14
C ASP A 87 -15.79 -1.97 2.39
N ASN A 88 -15.77 -1.82 1.06
CA ASN A 88 -14.74 -2.37 0.20
C ASN A 88 -14.28 -1.37 -0.86
N CYS A 89 -13.03 -1.00 -0.80
CA CYS A 89 -12.40 -0.19 -1.85
C CYS A 89 -12.11 -1.03 -3.10
N PRO A 90 -12.17 -0.43 -4.31
CA PRO A 90 -11.83 -1.11 -5.54
C PRO A 90 -10.44 -1.75 -5.50
N GLY A 91 -10.35 -3.05 -5.81
CA GLY A 91 -9.12 -3.83 -5.81
C GLY A 91 -8.75 -4.48 -4.47
N PHE A 92 -9.36 -4.08 -3.34
CA PHE A 92 -9.04 -4.66 -2.04
C PHE A 92 -9.31 -6.18 -1.99
N GLY A 93 -10.48 -6.63 -2.44
CA GLY A 93 -10.79 -8.06 -2.47
C GLY A 93 -9.81 -8.90 -3.30
N SER A 94 -9.32 -8.34 -4.42
CA SER A 94 -8.31 -9.00 -5.25
C SER A 94 -6.96 -9.07 -4.56
N VAL A 95 -6.50 -8.00 -3.91
CA VAL A 95 -5.22 -8.01 -3.17
C VAL A 95 -5.32 -8.91 -1.94
N ALA A 96 -6.44 -8.92 -1.23
CA ALA A 96 -6.66 -9.81 -0.09
C ALA A 96 -6.49 -11.29 -0.49
N LYS A 97 -7.13 -11.69 -1.61
CA LYS A 97 -6.97 -13.04 -2.17
C LYS A 97 -5.52 -13.33 -2.58
N TYR A 98 -4.86 -12.36 -3.21
CA TYR A 98 -3.46 -12.49 -3.63
C TYR A 98 -2.54 -12.70 -2.43
N ILE A 99 -2.67 -11.91 -1.36
CA ILE A 99 -1.85 -12.01 -0.14
C ILE A 99 -2.08 -13.37 0.54
N ALA A 100 -3.33 -13.78 0.72
CA ALA A 100 -3.64 -15.07 1.32
C ALA A 100 -3.04 -16.25 0.53
N THR A 101 -3.16 -16.22 -0.80
CA THR A 101 -2.60 -17.26 -1.67
C THR A 101 -1.08 -17.28 -1.62
N SER A 102 -0.43 -16.12 -1.78
CA SER A 102 1.03 -16.00 -1.77
C SER A 102 1.63 -16.40 -0.41
N ALA A 103 0.97 -16.01 0.68
CA ALA A 103 1.39 -16.38 2.03
C ALA A 103 1.31 -17.89 2.25
N LYS A 104 0.24 -18.54 1.76
CA LYS A 104 0.07 -20.00 1.84
C LYS A 104 1.13 -20.74 1.02
N GLU A 105 1.38 -20.31 -0.21
CA GLU A 105 2.42 -20.88 -1.07
C GLU A 105 3.81 -20.77 -0.43
N ALA A 106 4.16 -19.58 0.04
CA ALA A 106 5.43 -19.33 0.72
C ALA A 106 5.56 -20.15 2.01
N SER A 107 4.48 -20.32 2.77
CA SER A 107 4.46 -21.15 3.97
C SER A 107 4.78 -22.62 3.66
N LEU A 108 4.20 -23.17 2.60
CA LEU A 108 4.47 -24.54 2.17
C LEU A 108 5.92 -24.71 1.71
N ASP A 109 6.45 -23.72 1.00
CA ASP A 109 7.86 -23.73 0.56
C ASP A 109 8.81 -23.71 1.77
N ILE A 110 8.62 -22.77 2.70
CA ILE A 110 9.45 -22.70 3.93
C ILE A 110 9.33 -23.98 4.76
N LYS A 111 8.12 -24.52 4.90
CA LYS A 111 7.89 -25.78 5.63
C LYS A 111 8.71 -26.93 5.03
N SER A 112 8.89 -26.95 3.72
CA SER A 112 9.66 -28.01 3.04
C SER A 112 11.15 -27.97 3.39
N MET A 113 11.72 -26.79 3.65
CA MET A 113 13.16 -26.58 3.86
C MET A 113 13.56 -26.22 5.30
N CYS A 114 12.62 -25.97 6.20
CA CYS A 114 12.89 -25.37 7.52
C CYS A 114 13.80 -26.23 8.42
N LYS A 115 13.90 -27.53 8.20
CA LYS A 115 14.77 -28.42 9.01
C LYS A 115 16.25 -28.12 8.80
N THR A 116 16.65 -27.78 7.61
CA THR A 116 18.06 -27.66 7.20
C THR A 116 18.47 -26.28 6.69
N SER A 117 17.53 -25.38 6.41
CA SER A 117 17.82 -24.09 5.80
C SER A 117 17.00 -22.95 6.42
N THR A 118 16.17 -22.29 5.60
CA THR A 118 15.41 -21.08 5.97
C THR A 118 14.28 -21.41 6.93
N LYS A 119 14.15 -20.61 7.98
CA LYS A 119 13.16 -20.82 9.03
C LYS A 119 12.08 -19.75 9.06
N VAL A 120 12.34 -18.57 8.51
CA VAL A 120 11.39 -17.46 8.56
C VAL A 120 11.18 -16.86 7.18
N PHE A 121 9.92 -16.65 6.83
CA PHE A 121 9.51 -15.91 5.66
C PHE A 121 8.81 -14.62 6.09
N ILE A 122 9.12 -13.52 5.44
CA ILE A 122 8.52 -12.21 5.73
C ILE A 122 7.97 -11.64 4.44
N LEU A 123 6.66 -11.40 4.42
CA LEU A 123 5.98 -10.71 3.34
C LEU A 123 5.66 -9.27 3.77
N GLU A 124 6.32 -8.31 3.13
CA GLU A 124 6.00 -6.89 3.28
C GLU A 124 4.86 -6.52 2.33
N VAL A 125 3.85 -5.86 2.86
CA VAL A 125 2.66 -5.46 2.11
C VAL A 125 2.39 -3.97 2.25
N MET A 126 1.64 -3.42 1.30
CA MET A 126 1.15 -2.04 1.37
C MET A 126 0.26 -1.82 2.58
N GLY A 127 0.14 -0.56 2.99
CA GLY A 127 -0.70 -0.12 4.08
C GLY A 127 0.02 0.85 5.00
N ARG A 128 0.17 2.11 4.56
CA ARG A 128 0.91 3.14 5.34
C ARG A 128 0.21 3.44 6.67
N HIS A 129 -1.12 3.48 6.67
CA HIS A 129 -1.93 3.91 7.81
C HIS A 129 -3.00 2.89 8.19
N ALA A 130 -3.28 1.91 7.33
CA ALA A 130 -4.31 0.90 7.54
C ALA A 130 -3.76 -0.50 7.24
N GLY A 131 -3.99 -1.41 8.17
CA GLY A 131 -3.47 -2.77 8.14
C GLY A 131 -4.36 -3.80 7.45
N TRP A 132 -5.38 -3.40 6.68
CA TRP A 132 -6.33 -4.32 6.05
C TRP A 132 -5.67 -5.35 5.13
N ILE A 133 -4.68 -4.92 4.33
CA ILE A 133 -3.95 -5.83 3.43
C ILE A 133 -3.12 -6.83 4.22
N ALA A 134 -2.45 -6.38 5.29
CA ALA A 134 -1.71 -7.28 6.16
C ALA A 134 -2.65 -8.27 6.88
N ALA A 135 -3.78 -7.78 7.40
CA ALA A 135 -4.79 -8.60 8.06
C ALA A 135 -5.38 -9.68 7.13
N ALA A 136 -5.48 -9.40 5.83
CA ALA A 136 -5.95 -10.38 4.85
C ALA A 136 -5.08 -11.64 4.77
N GLY A 137 -3.84 -11.57 5.28
CA GLY A 137 -2.98 -12.74 5.41
C GLY A 137 -3.55 -13.84 6.31
N GLU A 138 -4.40 -13.50 7.28
CA GLU A 138 -5.10 -14.48 8.12
C GLU A 138 -5.98 -15.42 7.31
N LEU A 139 -6.49 -14.98 6.15
CA LEU A 139 -7.28 -15.81 5.26
C LEU A 139 -6.51 -17.01 4.65
N ALA A 140 -5.18 -17.02 4.79
CA ALA A 140 -4.37 -18.19 4.43
C ALA A 140 -4.59 -19.35 5.39
N ASN A 141 -4.89 -19.08 6.66
CA ASN A 141 -5.09 -20.07 7.72
C ASN A 141 -6.43 -20.80 7.53
N ASP A 142 -6.47 -22.04 7.95
CA ASP A 142 -7.69 -22.84 8.01
C ASP A 142 -7.82 -23.58 9.36
N ALA A 143 -8.93 -24.28 9.56
CA ALA A 143 -9.22 -24.94 10.84
C ALA A 143 -8.15 -25.98 11.26
N ASN A 144 -7.36 -26.47 10.33
CA ASN A 144 -6.41 -27.56 10.55
C ASN A 144 -4.95 -27.13 10.42
N ASN A 145 -4.70 -25.96 9.80
CA ASN A 145 -3.36 -25.53 9.45
C ASN A 145 -3.16 -24.03 9.70
N THR A 146 -2.04 -23.70 10.34
CA THR A 146 -1.53 -22.36 10.48
C THR A 146 -0.45 -22.14 9.43
N TYR A 147 -0.71 -21.29 8.44
CA TYR A 147 0.23 -20.92 7.40
C TYR A 147 0.88 -19.56 7.69
N VAL A 148 0.15 -18.65 8.30
CA VAL A 148 0.62 -17.34 8.75
C VAL A 148 0.62 -17.30 10.27
N HIS A 149 1.77 -16.98 10.86
CA HIS A 149 1.98 -17.05 12.30
C HIS A 149 1.95 -15.68 12.97
N LYS A 150 2.36 -14.63 12.26
CA LYS A 150 2.40 -13.26 12.76
C LYS A 150 1.91 -12.29 11.70
N ILE A 151 1.13 -11.31 12.15
CA ILE A 151 0.68 -10.18 11.33
C ILE A 151 1.05 -8.90 12.08
N LEU A 152 1.83 -8.04 11.42
CA LEU A 152 2.28 -6.76 11.97
C LEU A 152 1.50 -5.63 11.32
N LEU A 153 0.68 -4.96 12.12
CA LEU A 153 -0.23 -3.90 11.68
C LEU A 153 0.35 -2.51 11.96
N PRO A 154 0.11 -1.51 11.12
CA PRO A 154 0.60 -0.14 11.32
C PRO A 154 -0.08 0.58 12.49
N GLU A 155 -1.25 0.08 12.93
CA GLU A 155 -2.01 0.60 14.06
C GLU A 155 -1.46 0.14 15.41
N VAL A 156 -0.65 -0.92 15.42
CA VAL A 156 -0.12 -1.53 16.65
C VAL A 156 1.36 -1.22 16.78
N PRO A 157 1.80 -0.56 17.87
CA PRO A 157 3.22 -0.29 18.08
C PRO A 157 4.06 -1.57 18.09
N PHE A 158 5.14 -1.59 17.32
CA PHE A 158 6.02 -2.74 17.22
C PHE A 158 6.83 -2.93 18.49
N ASN A 159 6.65 -4.06 19.15
CA ASN A 159 7.45 -4.50 20.28
C ASN A 159 8.45 -5.57 19.83
N GLN A 160 9.70 -5.17 19.66
CA GLN A 160 10.76 -6.02 19.14
C GLN A 160 10.99 -7.27 20.01
N GLN A 161 10.98 -7.13 21.35
CA GLN A 161 11.24 -8.24 22.25
C GLN A 161 10.12 -9.28 22.18
N ALA A 162 8.86 -8.82 22.25
CA ALA A 162 7.70 -9.71 22.15
C ALA A 162 7.64 -10.39 20.77
N PHE A 163 7.99 -9.68 19.71
CA PHE A 163 8.08 -10.23 18.35
C PHE A 163 9.11 -11.36 18.26
N LEU A 164 10.35 -11.11 18.70
CA LEU A 164 11.42 -12.11 18.67
C LEU A 164 11.10 -13.35 19.52
N ALA A 165 10.52 -13.16 20.71
CA ALA A 165 10.05 -14.26 21.54
C ALA A 165 8.96 -15.08 20.82
N GLY A 166 8.03 -14.41 20.10
CA GLY A 166 7.01 -15.06 19.30
C GLY A 166 7.60 -15.86 18.13
N ILE A 167 8.57 -15.30 17.39
CA ILE A 167 9.26 -16.02 16.30
C ILE A 167 9.96 -17.28 16.83
N LYS A 168 10.64 -17.16 17.97
CA LYS A 168 11.30 -18.31 18.60
C LYS A 168 10.29 -19.40 18.95
N SER A 169 9.18 -19.05 19.57
CA SER A 169 8.10 -19.97 19.91
C SER A 169 7.51 -20.67 18.68
N ASP A 170 7.27 -19.91 17.58
CA ASP A 170 6.75 -20.48 16.34
C ASP A 170 7.73 -21.52 15.76
N VAL A 171 9.03 -21.18 15.72
CA VAL A 171 10.06 -22.10 15.20
C VAL A 171 10.20 -23.34 16.08
N GLU A 172 10.06 -23.22 17.39
CA GLU A 172 10.07 -24.36 18.32
C GLU A 172 8.84 -25.27 18.12
N GLN A 173 7.68 -24.67 17.88
CA GLN A 173 6.42 -25.40 17.75
C GLN A 173 6.19 -25.98 16.35
N TYR A 174 6.44 -25.19 15.29
CA TYR A 174 6.10 -25.55 13.90
C TYR A 174 7.33 -25.84 13.04
N GLY A 175 8.53 -25.51 13.51
CA GLY A 175 9.78 -25.60 12.76
C GLY A 175 10.09 -24.34 11.93
N TYR A 176 9.12 -23.44 11.74
CA TYR A 176 9.23 -22.22 10.93
C TYR A 176 8.24 -21.16 11.37
N SER A 177 8.40 -19.93 10.87
CA SER A 177 7.44 -18.86 11.06
C SER A 177 7.23 -18.07 9.75
N VAL A 178 6.00 -17.66 9.50
CA VAL A 178 5.62 -16.78 8.40
C VAL A 178 5.04 -15.51 8.97
N VAL A 179 5.59 -14.38 8.54
CA VAL A 179 5.25 -13.04 9.01
C VAL A 179 4.71 -12.23 7.85
N ILE A 180 3.58 -11.57 8.04
CA ILE A 180 3.09 -10.53 7.14
C ILE A 180 3.24 -9.20 7.85
N ALA A 181 3.89 -8.23 7.20
CA ALA A 181 4.19 -6.94 7.79
C ALA A 181 3.72 -5.80 6.89
N SER A 182 2.91 -4.90 7.44
CA SER A 182 2.56 -3.66 6.75
C SER A 182 3.75 -2.71 6.70
N GLU A 183 4.02 -2.12 5.54
CA GLU A 183 5.09 -1.13 5.34
C GLU A 183 5.00 0.07 6.30
N GLY A 184 3.79 0.35 6.80
CA GLY A 184 3.50 1.43 7.74
C GLY A 184 3.77 1.10 9.21
N LEU A 185 4.44 0.00 9.52
CA LEU A 185 4.77 -0.41 10.88
C LEU A 185 5.49 0.69 11.65
N LYS A 186 5.05 0.96 12.88
CA LYS A 186 5.58 2.05 13.73
C LYS A 186 6.18 1.48 15.01
N ASP A 187 7.17 2.20 15.55
CA ASP A 187 7.70 1.95 16.89
C ASP A 187 6.76 2.49 17.99
N ALA A 188 7.16 2.32 19.24
CA ALA A 188 6.40 2.78 20.40
C ALA A 188 6.21 4.31 20.45
N ASN A 189 7.03 5.08 19.73
CA ASN A 189 6.96 6.53 19.64
C ASN A 189 6.13 7.01 18.43
N GLY A 190 5.54 6.09 17.67
CA GLY A 190 4.77 6.38 16.47
C GLY A 190 5.63 6.70 15.23
N LYS A 191 6.96 6.51 15.30
CA LYS A 191 7.87 6.68 14.17
C LYS A 191 7.84 5.43 13.30
N LEU A 192 7.82 5.61 11.99
CA LEU A 192 7.90 4.52 11.02
C LEU A 192 9.18 3.69 11.25
N TYR A 193 9.02 2.38 11.39
CA TYR A 193 10.13 1.49 11.73
C TYR A 193 11.14 1.35 10.59
N ALA A 194 10.70 1.50 9.34
CA ALA A 194 11.53 1.40 8.14
C ALA A 194 11.34 2.58 7.18
N ALA A 195 11.24 3.81 7.69
CA ALA A 195 11.29 5.00 6.83
C ALA A 195 12.73 5.21 6.33
N SER A 196 12.87 5.55 5.05
CA SER A 196 14.09 6.14 4.52
C SER A 196 14.07 7.66 4.75
N ASP A 197 15.25 8.28 4.74
CA ASP A 197 15.37 9.74 4.77
C ASP A 197 15.00 10.39 3.42
N GLU A 198 14.76 9.58 2.38
CA GLU A 198 14.32 10.03 1.07
C GLU A 198 12.82 10.32 1.09
N VAL A 199 12.45 11.42 0.43
CA VAL A 199 11.05 11.81 0.24
C VAL A 199 10.66 11.73 -1.24
N ASP A 200 9.41 11.37 -1.49
CA ASP A 200 8.87 11.38 -2.84
C ASP A 200 8.54 12.81 -3.32
N SER A 201 8.12 12.94 -4.57
CA SER A 201 7.75 14.23 -5.18
C SER A 201 6.59 14.95 -4.47
N PHE A 202 5.86 14.28 -3.59
CA PHE A 202 4.77 14.84 -2.78
C PHE A 202 5.20 15.19 -1.35
N GLY A 203 6.48 14.90 -0.99
CA GLY A 203 7.02 15.16 0.34
C GLY A 203 6.73 14.07 1.36
N HIS A 204 6.29 12.88 0.93
CA HIS A 204 6.11 11.73 1.81
C HIS A 204 7.41 10.94 1.92
N SER A 205 7.77 10.50 3.13
CA SER A 205 8.88 9.55 3.33
C SER A 205 8.67 8.32 2.48
N GLN A 206 9.71 7.92 1.75
CA GLN A 206 9.66 6.65 1.02
C GLN A 206 9.56 5.50 2.01
N LEU A 207 8.55 4.65 1.84
CA LEU A 207 8.37 3.43 2.59
C LEU A 207 8.94 2.25 1.80
N GLY A 208 9.35 1.23 2.53
CA GLY A 208 9.89 -0.01 1.97
C GLY A 208 11.17 -0.43 2.68
N GLY A 209 11.56 -1.68 2.47
CA GLY A 209 12.71 -2.24 3.16
C GLY A 209 12.42 -2.67 4.59
N LEU A 210 11.15 -2.71 5.01
CA LEU A 210 10.76 -3.23 6.31
C LEU A 210 11.10 -4.71 6.44
N ALA A 211 10.76 -5.52 5.44
CA ALA A 211 10.99 -6.95 5.49
C ALA A 211 12.47 -7.31 5.55
N PRO A 212 13.39 -6.71 4.77
CA PRO A 212 14.84 -6.88 4.97
C PRO A 212 15.32 -6.45 6.35
N LYS A 213 14.80 -5.37 6.91
CA LYS A 213 15.15 -4.88 8.24
C LYS A 213 14.74 -5.88 9.33
N ILE A 214 13.53 -6.42 9.25
CA ILE A 214 13.03 -7.46 10.16
C ILE A 214 13.84 -8.76 9.98
N ALA A 215 14.16 -9.14 8.74
CA ALA A 215 14.99 -10.32 8.46
C ALA A 215 16.38 -10.18 9.09
N GLY A 216 17.02 -9.01 8.97
CA GLY A 216 18.28 -8.70 9.63
C GLY A 216 18.20 -8.79 11.15
N LEU A 217 17.14 -8.26 11.74
CA LEU A 217 16.87 -8.35 13.18
C LEU A 217 16.77 -9.82 13.63
N ILE A 218 15.99 -10.65 12.96
CA ILE A 218 15.83 -12.07 13.29
C ILE A 218 17.17 -12.82 13.15
N GLN A 219 17.93 -12.54 12.09
CA GLN A 219 19.22 -13.17 11.87
C GLN A 219 20.22 -12.81 12.97
N ASN A 220 20.26 -11.53 13.36
CA ASN A 220 21.22 -11.05 14.37
C ASN A 220 20.89 -11.56 15.78
N GLU A 221 19.61 -11.56 16.15
CA GLU A 221 19.18 -11.87 17.50
C GLU A 221 18.92 -13.38 17.75
N LEU A 222 18.44 -14.09 16.72
CA LEU A 222 18.04 -15.49 16.85
C LEU A 222 18.89 -16.46 16.01
N GLY A 223 19.71 -15.94 15.10
CA GLY A 223 20.52 -16.77 14.19
C GLY A 223 19.69 -17.49 13.12
N TYR A 224 18.40 -17.17 12.96
CA TYR A 224 17.54 -17.84 12.00
C TYR A 224 17.68 -17.21 10.60
N LYS A 225 17.97 -18.06 9.62
CA LYS A 225 17.96 -17.64 8.23
C LYS A 225 16.55 -17.25 7.82
N SER A 226 16.41 -16.05 7.29
CA SER A 226 15.14 -15.45 6.87
C SER A 226 15.16 -15.10 5.38
N VAL A 227 14.01 -15.21 4.73
CA VAL A 227 13.76 -14.73 3.36
C VAL A 227 12.69 -13.65 3.44
N SER A 228 12.92 -12.56 2.74
CA SER A 228 11.97 -11.44 2.65
C SER A 228 11.50 -11.24 1.23
N TYR A 229 10.22 -10.91 1.09
CA TYR A 229 9.58 -10.54 -0.16
C TYR A 229 8.73 -9.29 0.06
N THR A 230 8.85 -8.34 -0.85
CA THR A 230 7.99 -7.14 -0.84
C THR A 230 6.92 -7.32 -1.90
N HIS A 231 5.67 -7.22 -1.50
CA HIS A 231 4.54 -7.20 -2.41
C HIS A 231 4.71 -6.04 -3.39
N LEU A 232 4.62 -6.33 -4.68
CA LEU A 232 4.69 -5.33 -5.72
C LEU A 232 3.65 -4.25 -5.42
N ARG A 233 4.10 -3.03 -5.27
CA ARG A 233 3.23 -1.85 -5.20
C ARG A 233 2.25 -1.94 -6.36
N ALA A 234 1.00 -1.52 -6.12
CA ALA A 234 0.03 -1.39 -7.20
C ALA A 234 0.77 -0.68 -8.34
N HIS A 235 0.89 -1.34 -9.50
CA HIS A 235 1.58 -0.77 -10.62
C HIS A 235 0.90 0.54 -10.97
N GLU A 236 1.49 1.62 -10.50
CA GLU A 236 1.35 2.87 -11.20
C GLU A 236 2.11 2.60 -12.50
N THR A 237 1.36 2.28 -13.53
CA THR A 237 1.90 2.06 -14.86
C THR A 237 2.71 3.29 -15.22
N SER A 238 4.02 3.17 -15.14
CA SER A 238 4.90 4.09 -15.82
C SER A 238 4.68 3.91 -17.31
N PRO A 239 4.66 5.00 -18.08
CA PRO A 239 4.58 4.93 -19.52
C PRO A 239 5.76 4.15 -20.10
#